data_2abe3ce235ce3bc4e5808f5dba767e6b
#
_entry.id   2abe3ce235ce3bc4e5808f5dba767e6b
#
_cell.length_a   1.000
_cell.length_b   1.000
_cell.length_c   1.000
_cell.angle_alpha   90.00
_cell.angle_beta   90.00
_cell.angle_gamma   90.00
#
_symmetry.space_group_name_H-M   'P 1'
#
loop_
_entity.id
_entity.type
_entity.pdbx_description
1 polymer ?
#
loop_
_entity_poly.entity_id
_entity_poly.type
_entity_poly.pdbx_seq_one_letter_code
_entity_poly.pdbx_strand_id
1 'polypeptide(L)'
;KKFKISATYPEINSLIVDIRTNPALLFTNGPQITEKLLEIFKLKTVEELAEAIAALDKGDMKSAKIFTHEGLYYYRTLHPSVEEKLGSESANELLHEMEYALDVTTSDKPIDVIKADLEVISEKVELIIRKYEGGDVSETGLALSGIKDRLNLVEVEYLNAVKDGKITNQGEYDETV
;
A
#
# COMPACT_ATOMS: atom_id res chain seq x y z
N LYS A 1 -1.32 8.29 0.93
CA LYS A 1 -1.75 6.94 1.44
C LYS A 1 -1.87 6.93 2.98
N LYS A 2 -0.87 7.38 3.74
CA LYS A 2 -0.93 7.53 5.22
C LYS A 2 -2.19 8.29 5.71
N PHE A 3 -2.63 9.30 5.00
CA PHE A 3 -3.83 10.07 5.34
C PHE A 3 -5.13 9.25 5.24
N LYS A 4 -5.26 8.35 4.27
CA LYS A 4 -6.45 7.48 4.16
C LYS A 4 -6.56 6.53 5.34
N ILE A 5 -5.46 5.92 5.78
CA ILE A 5 -5.45 4.99 6.91
C ILE A 5 -5.79 5.73 8.21
N SER A 6 -5.21 6.89 8.46
CA SER A 6 -5.48 7.68 9.66
C SER A 6 -6.91 8.24 9.72
N ALA A 7 -7.57 8.46 8.58
CA ALA A 7 -8.99 8.84 8.52
C ALA A 7 -9.93 7.63 8.74
N THR A 8 -9.56 6.46 8.24
CA THR A 8 -10.37 5.23 8.32
C THR A 8 -10.42 4.65 9.73
N TYR A 9 -9.33 4.78 10.51
CA TYR A 9 -9.27 4.24 11.87
C TYR A 9 -10.33 4.82 12.84
N PRO A 10 -10.57 6.14 12.92
CA PRO A 10 -11.65 6.71 13.73
C PRO A 10 -13.03 6.21 13.34
N GLU A 11 -13.29 5.99 12.03
CA GLU A 11 -14.55 5.46 11.55
C GLU A 11 -14.78 4.02 12.01
N ILE A 12 -13.76 3.16 11.91
CA ILE A 12 -13.81 1.79 12.43
C ILE A 12 -14.08 1.79 13.93
N ASN A 13 -13.38 2.64 14.68
CA ASN A 13 -13.56 2.74 16.13
C ASN A 13 -14.98 3.17 16.49
N SER A 14 -15.57 4.13 15.76
CA SER A 14 -16.97 4.54 15.95
C SER A 14 -17.94 3.36 15.75
N LEU A 15 -17.78 2.61 14.64
CA LEU A 15 -18.62 1.43 14.36
C LEU A 15 -18.50 0.36 15.44
N ILE A 16 -17.30 0.15 16.01
CA ILE A 16 -17.07 -0.78 17.11
C ILE A 16 -17.78 -0.31 18.39
N VAL A 17 -17.70 0.99 18.71
CA VAL A 17 -18.38 1.58 19.86
C VAL A 17 -19.89 1.42 19.75
N ASP A 18 -20.44 1.65 18.55
CA ASP A 18 -21.86 1.46 18.28
C ASP A 18 -22.31 0.00 18.54
N ILE A 19 -21.55 -1.00 18.06
CA ILE A 19 -21.81 -2.42 18.32
C ILE A 19 -21.75 -2.74 19.82
N ARG A 20 -20.77 -2.18 20.54
CA ARG A 20 -20.64 -2.37 22.00
C ARG A 20 -21.84 -1.80 22.76
N THR A 21 -22.41 -0.72 22.27
CA THR A 21 -23.57 -0.06 22.86
C THR A 21 -24.87 -0.76 22.48
N ASN A 22 -24.98 -1.23 21.24
CA ASN A 22 -26.11 -1.97 20.70
C ASN A 22 -25.62 -3.18 19.87
N PRO A 23 -25.54 -4.39 20.46
CA PRO A 23 -25.05 -5.58 19.76
C PRO A 23 -25.83 -5.97 18.50
N ALA A 24 -27.10 -5.54 18.35
CA ALA A 24 -27.87 -5.79 17.13
C ALA A 24 -27.25 -5.13 15.90
N LEU A 25 -26.46 -4.07 16.08
CA LEU A 25 -25.73 -3.39 15.00
C LEU A 25 -24.56 -4.22 14.43
N LEU A 26 -24.22 -5.36 15.03
CA LEU A 26 -23.18 -6.25 14.47
C LEU A 26 -23.49 -6.66 13.02
N PHE A 27 -24.75 -6.91 12.70
CA PHE A 27 -25.15 -7.35 11.36
C PHE A 27 -25.02 -6.25 10.30
N THR A 28 -25.13 -4.98 10.70
CA THR A 28 -25.01 -3.82 9.80
C THR A 28 -23.61 -3.21 9.78
N ASN A 29 -22.97 -3.11 10.93
CA ASN A 29 -21.66 -2.46 11.08
C ASN A 29 -20.50 -3.44 10.84
N GLY A 30 -20.70 -4.75 11.07
CA GLY A 30 -19.67 -5.76 10.85
C GLY A 30 -19.13 -5.77 9.41
N PRO A 31 -19.98 -5.87 8.38
CA PRO A 31 -19.54 -5.76 6.99
C PRO A 31 -18.78 -4.47 6.68
N GLN A 32 -19.22 -3.33 7.21
CA GLN A 32 -18.56 -2.04 7.00
C GLN A 32 -17.15 -2.01 7.65
N ILE A 33 -17.01 -2.59 8.84
CA ILE A 33 -15.71 -2.71 9.50
C ILE A 33 -14.79 -3.60 8.67
N THR A 34 -15.29 -4.73 8.16
CA THR A 34 -14.51 -5.64 7.31
C THR A 34 -14.03 -4.94 6.05
N GLU A 35 -14.89 -4.23 5.34
CA GLU A 35 -14.54 -3.46 4.14
C GLU A 35 -13.44 -2.44 4.43
N LYS A 36 -13.56 -1.67 5.51
CA LYS A 36 -12.56 -0.68 5.91
C LYS A 36 -11.22 -1.33 6.32
N LEU A 37 -11.24 -2.48 6.96
CA LEU A 37 -10.03 -3.22 7.29
C LEU A 37 -9.34 -3.76 6.03
N LEU A 38 -10.09 -4.31 5.07
CA LEU A 38 -9.54 -4.77 3.79
C LEU A 38 -8.90 -3.61 3.01
N GLU A 39 -9.51 -2.42 3.05
CA GLU A 39 -8.92 -1.21 2.46
C GLU A 39 -7.57 -0.86 3.10
N ILE A 40 -7.48 -0.94 4.44
CA ILE A 40 -6.21 -0.71 5.16
C ILE A 40 -5.16 -1.76 4.74
N PHE A 41 -5.49 -3.05 4.75
CA PHE A 41 -4.56 -4.11 4.40
C PHE A 41 -4.06 -3.99 2.97
N LYS A 42 -4.95 -3.65 2.03
CA LYS A 42 -4.60 -3.35 0.65
C LYS A 42 -3.58 -2.22 0.53
N LEU A 43 -3.85 -1.09 1.18
CA LEU A 43 -2.95 0.06 1.17
C LEU A 43 -1.59 -0.28 1.80
N LYS A 44 -1.61 -1.02 2.93
CA LYS A 44 -0.39 -1.45 3.62
C LYS A 44 0.43 -2.44 2.80
N THR A 45 -0.19 -3.38 2.10
CA THR A 45 0.54 -4.31 1.23
C THR A 45 1.42 -3.57 0.21
N VAL A 46 0.92 -2.49 -0.40
CA VAL A 46 1.68 -1.69 -1.37
C VAL A 46 2.66 -0.74 -0.68
N GLU A 47 2.26 -0.09 0.42
CA GLU A 47 3.09 0.87 1.15
C GLU A 47 4.37 0.21 1.68
N GLU A 48 4.28 -1.00 2.24
CA GLU A 48 5.43 -1.70 2.82
C GLU A 48 6.49 -2.05 1.76
N LEU A 49 6.09 -2.38 0.52
CA LEU A 49 7.06 -2.56 -0.56
C LEU A 49 7.77 -1.27 -0.93
N ALA A 50 7.04 -0.16 -1.00
CA ALA A 50 7.63 1.15 -1.26
C ALA A 50 8.58 1.59 -0.13
N GLU A 51 8.21 1.33 1.15
CA GLU A 51 9.07 1.60 2.30
C GLU A 51 10.32 0.69 2.30
N ALA A 52 10.20 -0.56 1.84
CA ALA A 52 11.36 -1.45 1.68
C ALA A 52 12.34 -0.93 0.63
N ILE A 53 11.87 -0.49 -0.52
CA ILE A 53 12.69 0.12 -1.58
C ILE A 53 13.37 1.39 -1.05
N ALA A 54 12.63 2.27 -0.36
CA ALA A 54 13.18 3.50 0.23
C ALA A 54 14.21 3.23 1.34
N ALA A 55 14.11 2.11 2.06
CA ALA A 55 15.12 1.67 3.02
C ALA A 55 16.42 1.23 2.32
N LEU A 56 16.31 0.51 1.18
CA LEU A 56 17.46 0.10 0.37
C LEU A 56 18.22 1.30 -0.22
N ASP A 57 17.52 2.38 -0.60
CA ASP A 57 18.14 3.62 -1.05
C ASP A 57 19.05 4.26 0.03
N LYS A 58 18.74 3.99 1.30
CA LYS A 58 19.54 4.43 2.45
C LYS A 58 20.56 3.39 2.92
N GLY A 59 20.66 2.24 2.23
CA GLY A 59 21.50 1.12 2.65
C GLY A 59 20.97 0.36 3.88
N ASP A 60 19.73 0.60 4.30
CA ASP A 60 19.12 -0.03 5.47
C ASP A 60 18.43 -1.35 5.11
N MET A 61 19.23 -2.38 4.89
CA MET A 61 18.78 -3.75 4.62
C MET A 61 17.89 -4.31 5.75
N LYS A 62 18.14 -3.91 6.99
CA LYS A 62 17.36 -4.40 8.12
C LYS A 62 15.92 -3.93 8.05
N SER A 63 15.70 -2.65 7.80
CA SER A 63 14.37 -2.09 7.64
C SER A 63 13.69 -2.65 6.40
N ALA A 64 14.39 -2.82 5.28
CA ALA A 64 13.84 -3.42 4.07
C ALA A 64 13.27 -4.83 4.33
N LYS A 65 14.00 -5.69 5.07
CA LYS A 65 13.51 -7.01 5.48
C LYS A 65 12.26 -6.95 6.35
N ILE A 66 12.18 -5.99 7.26
CA ILE A 66 11.00 -5.81 8.12
C ILE A 66 9.80 -5.42 7.26
N PHE A 67 9.94 -4.43 6.40
CA PHE A 67 8.85 -3.95 5.56
C PHE A 67 8.33 -5.01 4.59
N THR A 68 9.21 -5.78 3.92
CA THR A 68 8.75 -6.89 3.06
C THR A 68 8.02 -7.97 3.83
N HIS A 69 8.44 -8.26 5.05
CA HIS A 69 7.78 -9.21 5.93
C HIS A 69 6.38 -8.71 6.37
N GLU A 70 6.28 -7.45 6.76
CA GLU A 70 5.00 -6.82 7.13
C GLU A 70 4.04 -6.79 5.94
N GLY A 71 4.52 -6.41 4.75
CA GLY A 71 3.72 -6.42 3.52
C GLY A 71 3.14 -7.80 3.20
N LEU A 72 3.96 -8.87 3.34
CA LEU A 72 3.48 -10.24 3.16
C LEU A 72 2.37 -10.60 4.17
N TYR A 73 2.49 -10.20 5.44
CA TYR A 73 1.43 -10.46 6.43
C TYR A 73 0.14 -9.70 6.14
N TYR A 74 0.23 -8.45 5.72
CA TYR A 74 -0.93 -7.68 5.31
C TYR A 74 -1.61 -8.34 4.11
N TYR A 75 -0.83 -8.78 3.13
CA TYR A 75 -1.38 -9.48 1.98
C TYR A 75 -2.05 -10.81 2.36
N ARG A 76 -1.42 -11.63 3.20
CA ARG A 76 -2.03 -12.89 3.66
C ARG A 76 -3.40 -12.69 4.31
N THR A 77 -3.61 -11.56 4.97
CA THR A 77 -4.91 -11.19 5.53
C THR A 77 -5.90 -10.76 4.44
N LEU A 78 -5.41 -10.11 3.38
CA LEU A 78 -6.21 -9.68 2.23
C LEU A 78 -6.51 -10.83 1.25
N HIS A 79 -5.66 -11.86 1.19
CA HIS A 79 -5.67 -12.94 0.20
C HIS A 79 -7.06 -13.56 -0.03
N PRO A 80 -7.85 -13.95 1.00
CA PRO A 80 -9.17 -14.53 0.77
C PRO A 80 -10.12 -13.59 0.00
N SER A 81 -10.04 -12.29 0.24
CA SER A 81 -10.86 -11.30 -0.47
C SER A 81 -10.40 -11.09 -1.91
N VAL A 82 -9.10 -11.20 -2.18
CA VAL A 82 -8.57 -11.16 -3.56
C VAL A 82 -9.00 -12.42 -4.31
N GLU A 83 -8.92 -13.59 -3.67
CA GLU A 83 -9.35 -14.86 -4.26
C GLU A 83 -10.85 -14.85 -4.62
N GLU A 84 -11.69 -14.35 -3.72
CA GLU A 84 -13.13 -14.22 -3.96
C GLU A 84 -13.43 -13.30 -5.17
N LYS A 85 -12.69 -12.21 -5.31
CA LYS A 85 -12.96 -11.17 -6.32
C LYS A 85 -12.28 -11.41 -7.68
N LEU A 86 -11.06 -11.92 -7.69
CA LEU A 86 -10.23 -12.10 -8.89
C LEU A 86 -9.97 -13.57 -9.26
N GLY A 87 -10.32 -14.51 -8.39
CA GLY A 87 -10.02 -15.93 -8.54
C GLY A 87 -8.67 -16.32 -7.93
N SER A 88 -8.50 -17.64 -7.73
CA SER A 88 -7.34 -18.22 -7.05
C SER A 88 -6.02 -18.00 -7.81
N GLU A 89 -6.05 -17.90 -9.14
CA GLU A 89 -4.85 -17.66 -9.96
C GLU A 89 -4.22 -16.30 -9.60
N SER A 90 -4.99 -15.21 -9.68
CA SER A 90 -4.50 -13.87 -9.35
C SER A 90 -4.12 -13.73 -7.88
N ALA A 91 -4.87 -14.36 -6.97
CA ALA A 91 -4.56 -14.33 -5.54
C ALA A 91 -3.24 -15.04 -5.23
N ASN A 92 -3.00 -16.21 -5.83
CA ASN A 92 -1.77 -16.97 -5.64
C ASN A 92 -0.57 -16.32 -6.36
N GLU A 93 -0.79 -15.69 -7.53
CA GLU A 93 0.24 -14.89 -8.19
C GLU A 93 0.74 -13.77 -7.26
N LEU A 94 -0.17 -13.01 -6.65
CA LEU A 94 0.18 -11.95 -5.72
C LEU A 94 0.86 -12.49 -4.45
N LEU A 95 0.42 -13.64 -3.93
CA LEU A 95 1.08 -14.29 -2.80
C LEU A 95 2.52 -14.64 -3.14
N HIS A 96 2.74 -15.23 -4.32
CA HIS A 96 4.08 -15.60 -4.80
C HIS A 96 4.99 -14.37 -4.93
N GLU A 97 4.50 -13.26 -5.51
CA GLU A 97 5.29 -12.03 -5.61
C GLU A 97 5.67 -11.47 -4.22
N MET A 98 4.76 -11.51 -3.24
CA MET A 98 5.05 -11.08 -1.87
C MET A 98 6.03 -12.00 -1.14
N GLU A 99 5.94 -13.31 -1.33
CA GLU A 99 6.90 -14.29 -0.80
C GLU A 99 8.26 -14.11 -1.47
N TYR A 100 8.30 -13.88 -2.78
CA TYR A 100 9.53 -13.62 -3.52
C TYR A 100 10.20 -12.30 -3.07
N ALA A 101 9.44 -11.26 -2.76
CA ALA A 101 9.97 -10.03 -2.16
C ALA A 101 10.72 -10.30 -0.85
N LEU A 102 10.17 -11.16 0.01
CA LEU A 102 10.82 -11.56 1.25
C LEU A 102 12.09 -12.37 0.99
N ASP A 103 12.04 -13.33 0.06
CA ASP A 103 13.19 -14.15 -0.30
C ASP A 103 14.35 -13.30 -0.85
N VAL A 104 14.04 -12.35 -1.74
CA VAL A 104 15.01 -11.42 -2.32
C VAL A 104 15.68 -10.58 -1.22
N THR A 105 14.90 -9.99 -0.29
CA THR A 105 15.44 -9.15 0.78
C THR A 105 16.19 -9.94 1.86
N THR A 106 16.02 -11.25 1.93
CA THR A 106 16.77 -12.14 2.84
C THR A 106 17.97 -12.81 2.18
N SER A 107 18.14 -12.65 0.87
CA SER A 107 19.27 -13.20 0.11
C SER A 107 20.59 -12.45 0.37
N ASP A 108 21.71 -13.06 -0.06
CA ASP A 108 23.05 -12.44 -0.02
C ASP A 108 23.38 -11.64 -1.30
N LYS A 109 22.37 -11.26 -2.10
CA LYS A 109 22.55 -10.45 -3.31
C LYS A 109 23.02 -9.03 -2.96
N PRO A 110 23.72 -8.34 -3.88
CA PRO A 110 24.01 -6.90 -3.75
C PRO A 110 22.73 -6.06 -3.60
N ILE A 111 22.80 -4.97 -2.84
CA ILE A 111 21.64 -4.11 -2.52
C ILE A 111 20.97 -3.56 -3.79
N ASP A 112 21.75 -3.16 -4.79
CA ASP A 112 21.25 -2.66 -6.07
C ASP A 112 20.45 -3.70 -6.84
N VAL A 113 20.87 -4.97 -6.80
CA VAL A 113 20.13 -6.09 -7.40
C VAL A 113 18.84 -6.35 -6.64
N ILE A 114 18.90 -6.38 -5.30
CA ILE A 114 17.71 -6.56 -4.45
C ILE A 114 16.70 -5.44 -4.72
N LYS A 115 17.16 -4.20 -4.82
CA LYS A 115 16.30 -3.05 -5.11
C LYS A 115 15.62 -3.21 -6.47
N ALA A 116 16.37 -3.53 -7.52
CA ALA A 116 15.82 -3.74 -8.87
C ALA A 116 14.76 -4.86 -8.89
N ASP A 117 15.04 -5.99 -8.20
CA ASP A 117 14.05 -7.07 -8.06
C ASP A 117 12.78 -6.57 -7.34
N LEU A 118 12.90 -5.81 -6.24
CA LEU A 118 11.74 -5.28 -5.52
C LEU A 118 10.94 -4.25 -6.32
N GLU A 119 11.58 -3.43 -7.13
CA GLU A 119 10.89 -2.49 -8.03
C GLU A 119 9.98 -3.23 -9.01
N VAL A 120 10.49 -4.31 -9.65
CA VAL A 120 9.70 -5.16 -10.55
C VAL A 120 8.55 -5.86 -9.81
N ILE A 121 8.79 -6.38 -8.61
CA ILE A 121 7.76 -7.02 -7.78
C ILE A 121 6.68 -5.98 -7.41
N SER A 122 7.07 -4.79 -6.98
CA SER A 122 6.14 -3.71 -6.61
C SER A 122 5.20 -3.35 -7.77
N GLU A 123 5.71 -3.23 -8.99
CA GLU A 123 4.89 -2.96 -10.17
C GLU A 123 3.84 -4.06 -10.42
N LYS A 124 4.20 -5.33 -10.28
CA LYS A 124 3.28 -6.46 -10.43
C LYS A 124 2.22 -6.47 -9.33
N VAL A 125 2.63 -6.27 -8.07
CA VAL A 125 1.73 -6.20 -6.92
C VAL A 125 0.72 -5.06 -7.11
N GLU A 126 1.18 -3.89 -7.50
CA GLU A 126 0.30 -2.74 -7.79
C GLU A 126 -0.68 -3.02 -8.91
N LEU A 127 -0.27 -3.74 -9.96
CA LEU A 127 -1.14 -4.13 -11.06
C LEU A 127 -2.28 -5.04 -10.59
N ILE A 128 -1.99 -6.06 -9.78
CA ILE A 128 -3.01 -6.99 -9.27
C ILE A 128 -3.92 -6.27 -8.27
N ILE A 129 -3.38 -5.44 -7.39
CA ILE A 129 -4.17 -4.61 -6.46
C ILE A 129 -5.09 -3.66 -7.23
N ARG A 130 -4.64 -3.09 -8.33
CA ARG A 130 -5.47 -2.23 -9.19
C ARG A 130 -6.61 -3.00 -9.85
N LYS A 131 -6.37 -4.23 -10.33
CA LYS A 131 -7.43 -5.14 -10.79
C LYS A 131 -8.45 -5.42 -9.67
N TYR A 132 -7.95 -5.67 -8.47
CA TYR A 132 -8.80 -5.90 -7.30
C TYR A 132 -9.69 -4.69 -6.98
N GLU A 133 -9.22 -3.47 -7.18
CA GLU A 133 -10.01 -2.24 -7.05
C GLU A 133 -11.03 -2.05 -8.20
N GLY A 134 -10.98 -2.86 -9.25
CA GLY A 134 -11.78 -2.70 -10.47
C GLY A 134 -11.26 -1.58 -11.37
N GLY A 135 -9.99 -1.19 -11.22
CA GLY A 135 -9.34 -0.20 -12.06
C GLY A 135 -9.02 -0.70 -13.47
N ASP A 136 -8.90 0.24 -14.41
CA ASP A 136 -8.46 -0.06 -15.77
C ASP A 136 -6.97 -0.42 -15.77
N VAL A 137 -6.67 -1.64 -16.17
CA VAL A 137 -5.30 -2.19 -16.29
C VAL A 137 -4.80 -2.25 -17.74
N SER A 138 -5.50 -1.61 -18.68
CA SER A 138 -4.98 -1.38 -20.04
C SER A 138 -3.73 -0.48 -19.99
N GLU A 139 -2.88 -0.54 -21.02
CA GLU A 139 -1.71 0.35 -21.12
C GLU A 139 -2.08 1.82 -20.91
N THR A 140 -3.18 2.27 -21.49
CA THR A 140 -3.68 3.64 -21.34
C THR A 140 -4.14 3.93 -19.93
N GLY A 141 -4.89 3.00 -19.30
CA GLY A 141 -5.36 3.13 -17.93
C GLY A 141 -4.21 3.15 -16.92
N LEU A 142 -3.19 2.34 -17.13
CA LEU A 142 -1.97 2.32 -16.31
C LEU A 142 -1.17 3.62 -16.42
N ALA A 143 -0.98 4.13 -17.65
CA ALA A 143 -0.31 5.40 -17.88
C ALA A 143 -1.04 6.58 -17.23
N LEU A 144 -2.36 6.67 -17.40
CA LEU A 144 -3.20 7.72 -16.81
C LEU A 144 -3.20 7.66 -15.28
N SER A 145 -3.24 6.46 -14.71
CA SER A 145 -3.17 6.29 -13.26
C SER A 145 -1.79 6.68 -12.72
N GLY A 146 -0.70 6.29 -13.39
CA GLY A 146 0.66 6.70 -12.99
C GLY A 146 0.83 8.23 -13.00
N ILE A 147 0.27 8.92 -13.99
CA ILE A 147 0.24 10.38 -14.02
C ILE A 147 -0.55 10.94 -12.84
N LYS A 148 -1.75 10.40 -12.58
CA LYS A 148 -2.60 10.83 -11.46
C LYS A 148 -1.92 10.62 -10.11
N ASP A 149 -1.26 9.48 -9.91
CA ASP A 149 -0.58 9.17 -8.66
C ASP A 149 0.61 10.13 -8.43
N ARG A 150 1.37 10.45 -9.48
CA ARG A 150 2.45 11.45 -9.43
C ARG A 150 1.93 12.84 -9.13
N LEU A 151 0.83 13.27 -9.77
CA LEU A 151 0.21 14.57 -9.49
C LEU A 151 -0.29 14.67 -8.05
N ASN A 152 -0.90 13.60 -7.52
CA ASN A 152 -1.33 13.56 -6.12
C ASN A 152 -0.13 13.62 -5.15
N LEU A 153 0.99 12.98 -5.50
CA LEU A 153 2.22 13.05 -4.70
C LEU A 153 2.77 14.47 -4.66
N VAL A 154 2.92 15.11 -5.83
CA VAL A 154 3.37 16.51 -5.94
C VAL A 154 2.47 17.45 -5.13
N GLU A 155 1.14 17.26 -5.18
CA GLU A 155 0.20 18.08 -4.38
C GLU A 155 0.45 17.91 -2.88
N VAL A 156 0.63 16.69 -2.40
CA VAL A 156 0.88 16.40 -0.97
C VAL A 156 2.21 16.98 -0.52
N GLU A 157 3.27 16.78 -1.29
CA GLU A 157 4.62 17.30 -0.99
C GLU A 157 4.61 18.82 -0.99
N TYR A 158 3.97 19.44 -2.00
CA TYR A 158 3.82 20.90 -2.04
C TYR A 158 3.09 21.45 -0.81
N LEU A 159 1.98 20.82 -0.38
CA LEU A 159 1.24 21.24 0.82
C LEU A 159 2.04 21.06 2.11
N ASN A 160 2.97 20.09 2.14
CA ASN A 160 3.90 19.91 3.26
C ASN A 160 5.04 20.93 3.24
N ALA A 161 5.49 21.33 2.04
CA ALA A 161 6.57 22.26 1.84
C ALA A 161 6.17 23.73 2.03
N VAL A 162 4.92 24.09 1.67
CA VAL A 162 4.46 25.49 1.61
C VAL A 162 3.28 25.70 2.57
N LYS A 163 3.42 26.65 3.48
CA LYS A 163 2.34 27.12 4.38
C LYS A 163 2.20 28.63 4.28
N ASP A 164 0.97 29.09 4.11
CA ASP A 164 0.66 30.52 4.00
C ASP A 164 1.49 31.25 2.91
N GLY A 165 1.74 30.55 1.78
CA GLY A 165 2.53 31.08 0.67
C GLY A 165 4.03 31.21 0.94
N LYS A 166 4.54 30.55 1.97
CA LYS A 166 5.97 30.54 2.30
C LYS A 166 6.49 29.11 2.32
N ILE A 167 7.70 28.90 1.77
CA ILE A 167 8.39 27.63 1.88
C ILE A 167 8.80 27.45 3.35
N THR A 168 8.26 26.38 3.97
CA THR A 168 8.54 26.01 5.36
C THR A 168 9.43 24.78 5.47
N ASN A 169 9.52 23.99 4.39
CA ASN A 169 10.41 22.83 4.27
C ASN A 169 11.05 22.85 2.87
N GLN A 170 12.31 23.27 2.79
CA GLN A 170 13.03 23.41 1.51
C GLN A 170 13.29 22.05 0.84
N GLY A 171 13.56 20.99 1.63
CA GLY A 171 13.80 19.65 1.09
C GLY A 171 12.58 19.12 0.33
N GLU A 172 11.40 19.18 0.95
CA GLU A 172 10.14 18.78 0.32
C GLU A 172 9.80 19.64 -0.91
N TYR A 173 10.12 20.96 -0.84
CA TYR A 173 9.88 21.86 -1.96
C TYR A 173 10.75 21.51 -3.17
N ASP A 174 12.03 21.20 -2.96
CA ASP A 174 12.96 20.84 -4.02
C ASP A 174 12.60 19.50 -4.71
N GLU A 175 11.84 18.63 -4.03
CA GLU A 175 11.31 17.38 -4.60
C GLU A 175 10.04 17.60 -5.46
N THR A 176 9.40 18.77 -5.36
CA THR A 176 8.18 19.11 -6.12
C THR A 176 8.44 19.96 -7.38
N VAL A 177 9.66 20.47 -7.57
CA VAL A 177 10.06 21.34 -8.69
C VAL A 177 11.01 20.61 -9.61
#